data_33e50be1a2648b7754b3f7cbaa69a12f
#
_entry.id   33e50be1a2648b7754b3f7cbaa69a12f
#
_cell.length_a   1.000
_cell.length_b   1.000
_cell.length_c   1.000
_cell.angle_alpha   90.00
_cell.angle_beta   90.00
_cell.angle_gamma   90.00
#
_symmetry.space_group_name_H-M   'P 1'
#
loop_
_entity.id
_entity.type
_entity.pdbx_description
1 polymer ?
#
loop_
_entity_poly.entity_id
_entity_poly.type
_entity_poly.pdbx_seq_one_letter_code
_entity_poly.pdbx_strand_id
1 'polypeptide(L)' 'MVKKLILDIDEETWKEVLKYKIDADLANNNEAVVMLIKKGLKSKS' A
#
# COMPACT_ATOMS: atom_id res chain seq x y z
N MET A 1 -2.54 11.07 -14.80
CA MET A 1 -2.51 9.80 -15.50
C MET A 1 -2.14 8.66 -14.54
N VAL A 2 -2.92 7.60 -14.59
CA VAL A 2 -2.71 6.47 -13.66
C VAL A 2 -1.86 5.40 -14.33
N LYS A 3 -0.79 5.01 -13.66
CA LYS A 3 0.05 3.93 -14.15
C LYS A 3 -0.32 2.62 -13.47
N LYS A 4 -0.40 1.58 -14.27
CA LYS A 4 -0.61 0.23 -13.74
C LYS A 4 0.73 -0.35 -13.33
N LEU A 5 0.75 -0.93 -12.13
CA LEU A 5 1.96 -1.49 -11.59
C LEU A 5 1.69 -2.91 -11.11
N ILE A 6 2.54 -3.83 -11.53
CA ILE A 6 2.50 -5.20 -11.05
C ILE A 6 3.59 -5.37 -10.01
N LEU A 7 3.19 -5.73 -8.80
CA LEU A 7 4.12 -5.86 -7.69
C LEU A 7 4.33 -7.32 -7.32
N ASP A 8 5.58 -7.64 -7.08
CA ASP A 8 5.97 -8.96 -6.61
C ASP A 8 6.15 -8.86 -5.10
N ILE A 9 5.10 -9.16 -4.37
CA ILE A 9 5.08 -8.97 -2.91
C ILE A 9 4.95 -10.32 -2.22
N ASP A 10 5.77 -10.55 -1.19
CA ASP A 10 5.68 -11.75 -0.39
C ASP A 10 4.44 -11.72 0.51
N GLU A 11 4.06 -12.89 1.01
CA GLU A 11 2.83 -13.02 1.79
C GLU A 11 2.84 -12.19 3.05
N GLU A 12 3.96 -12.13 3.73
CA GLU A 12 4.06 -11.36 4.97
C GLU A 12 3.80 -9.87 4.73
N THR A 13 4.44 -9.33 3.71
CA THR A 13 4.26 -7.93 3.36
C THR A 13 2.84 -7.66 2.93
N TRP A 14 2.25 -8.58 2.17
CA TRP A 14 0.87 -8.44 1.74
C TRP A 14 -0.10 -8.39 2.92
N LYS A 15 0.15 -9.22 3.92
CA LYS A 15 -0.68 -9.22 5.13
C LYS A 15 -0.61 -7.88 5.85
N GLU A 16 0.55 -7.27 5.87
CA GLU A 16 0.71 -5.95 6.48
C GLU A 16 -0.09 -4.90 5.72
N VAL A 17 -0.11 -4.99 4.41
CA VAL A 17 -0.91 -4.08 3.58
C VAL A 17 -2.38 -4.22 3.90
N LEU A 18 -2.87 -5.46 4.04
CA LEU A 18 -4.26 -5.70 4.37
C LEU A 18 -4.62 -5.16 5.75
N LYS A 19 -3.72 -5.32 6.70
CA LYS A 19 -3.90 -4.76 8.04
C LYS A 19 -4.02 -3.24 7.99
N TYR A 20 -3.15 -2.62 7.24
CA TYR A 20 -3.17 -1.19 7.09
C TYR A 20 -4.47 -0.70 6.46
N LYS A 21 -4.93 -1.44 5.46
CA LYS A 21 -6.19 -1.12 4.81
C LYS A 21 -7.35 -1.09 5.80
N ILE A 22 -7.41 -2.09 6.67
CA ILE A 22 -8.48 -2.19 7.66
C ILE A 22 -8.34 -1.07 8.70
N ASP A 23 -7.14 -0.84 9.18
CA ASP A 23 -6.85 0.18 10.18
C ASP A 23 -7.20 1.58 9.70
N ALA A 24 -6.88 1.87 8.47
CA ALA A 24 -7.13 3.18 7.88
C ALA A 24 -8.52 3.29 7.25
N ASP A 25 -9.30 2.23 7.32
CA ASP A 25 -10.66 2.22 6.79
C ASP A 25 -10.70 2.57 5.31
N LEU A 26 -9.79 1.98 4.55
CA LEU A 26 -9.70 2.25 3.13
C LEU A 26 -10.62 1.34 2.33
N ALA A 27 -11.13 1.86 1.22
CA ALA A 27 -12.13 1.16 0.43
C ALA A 27 -11.57 -0.03 -0.33
N ASN A 28 -10.32 0.05 -0.74
CA ASN A 28 -9.73 -1.02 -1.54
C ASN A 28 -8.23 -1.14 -1.31
N ASN A 29 -7.68 -2.27 -1.77
CA ASN A 29 -6.27 -2.57 -1.57
C ASN A 29 -5.36 -1.61 -2.33
N ASN A 30 -5.81 -1.16 -3.48
CA ASN A 30 -5.02 -0.25 -4.29
C ASN A 30 -4.73 1.05 -3.54
N GLU A 31 -5.75 1.57 -2.86
CA GLU A 31 -5.56 2.77 -2.03
C GLU A 31 -4.55 2.55 -0.92
N ALA A 32 -4.64 1.39 -0.27
CA ALA A 32 -3.70 1.06 0.80
C ALA A 32 -2.27 1.06 0.31
N VAL A 33 -2.03 0.43 -0.84
CA VAL A 33 -0.70 0.38 -1.43
C VAL A 33 -0.19 1.77 -1.77
N VAL A 34 -1.02 2.57 -2.41
CA VAL A 34 -0.62 3.93 -2.78
C VAL A 34 -0.31 4.78 -1.55
N MET A 35 -1.12 4.67 -0.52
CA MET A 35 -0.88 5.42 0.70
C MET A 35 0.41 5.01 1.39
N LEU A 36 0.69 3.72 1.40
CA LEU A 36 1.93 3.22 1.98
C LEU A 36 3.15 3.69 1.22
N ILE A 37 3.05 3.73 -0.10
CA ILE A 37 4.13 4.25 -0.95
C ILE A 37 4.39 5.71 -0.62
N LYS A 38 3.35 6.50 -0.52
CA LYS A 38 3.48 7.92 -0.19
C LYS A 38 4.14 8.13 1.16
N LYS A 39 3.73 7.34 2.14
CA LYS A 39 4.34 7.40 3.48
C LYS A 39 5.80 7.03 3.45
N GLY A 40 6.13 6.00 2.68
CA GLY A 40 7.52 5.59 2.54
C GLY A 40 8.40 6.65 1.92
N LEU A 41 7.88 7.32 0.91
CA LEU A 41 8.61 8.40 0.26
C LEU A 41 8.84 9.58 1.20
N LYS A 42 7.83 9.92 1.98
CA LYS A 42 7.95 10.98 2.97
C LYS A 42 8.96 10.66 4.05
N SER A 43 8.95 9.43 4.48
CA SER A 43 9.81 8.96 5.55
C SER A 43 11.28 8.99 5.15
N LYS A 44 11.54 8.94 3.88
CA LYS A 44 12.89 8.82 3.35
C LYS A 44 13.64 10.13 3.22
N SER A 45 12.96 11.22 3.19
CA SER A 45 13.60 12.53 3.00
C SER A 45 14.27 13.10 4.25
#